data_8dd1ec0c576867d6ecbfa9e400524548
#
_entry.id   8dd1ec0c576867d6ecbfa9e400524548
#
_cell.length_a   1.000
_cell.length_b   1.000
_cell.length_c   1.000
_cell.angle_alpha   90.00
_cell.angle_beta   90.00
_cell.angle_gamma   90.00
#
_symmetry.space_group_name_H-M   'P 1'
#
loop_
_entity.id
_entity.type
_entity.pdbx_description
1 polymer ?
#
loop_
_entity_poly.entity_id
_entity_poly.type
_entity_poly.pdbx_seq_one_letter_code
_entity_poly.pdbx_strand_id
1 'polypeptide(L)'
;MNKFYSLLVSAAFVTGCATTANYEKVLSSWVGTNVDNLVMKWGPPVSSYPLSNGGRVLEYSNQRNIQLGGLTTTVPQTTYNTGSASAYGTGGSAYGTYSGTSTTYVQKTTPVQNIAMQCITRFTVDAQGTITNWAWQGNDCRATEPK
;
A
#
# COMPACT_ATOMS: atom_id res chain seq x y z
N MET A 1 -3.10 -49.04 -28.74
CA MET A 1 -3.79 -47.74 -28.60
C MET A 1 -3.53 -47.21 -27.21
N ASN A 2 -2.44 -46.44 -27.05
CA ASN A 2 -2.01 -45.88 -25.73
C ASN A 2 -2.48 -44.43 -25.63
N LYS A 3 -3.46 -44.19 -24.78
CA LYS A 3 -3.93 -42.83 -24.44
C LYS A 3 -3.00 -42.26 -23.39
N PHE A 4 -2.07 -41.39 -23.78
CA PHE A 4 -1.30 -40.53 -22.89
C PHE A 4 -2.24 -39.44 -22.35
N TYR A 5 -2.67 -39.58 -21.11
CA TYR A 5 -3.27 -38.47 -20.36
C TYR A 5 -2.14 -37.53 -19.88
N SER A 6 -1.99 -36.44 -20.58
CA SER A 6 -1.14 -35.32 -20.16
C SER A 6 -1.84 -34.61 -18.98
N LEU A 7 -1.40 -34.90 -17.75
CA LEU A 7 -1.81 -34.16 -16.57
C LEU A 7 -1.07 -32.81 -16.57
N LEU A 8 -1.75 -31.75 -17.03
CA LEU A 8 -1.32 -30.37 -16.79
C LEU A 8 -1.52 -30.06 -15.30
N VAL A 9 -0.45 -30.16 -14.53
CA VAL A 9 -0.39 -29.63 -13.16
C VAL A 9 -0.29 -28.10 -13.25
N SER A 10 -1.42 -27.42 -13.16
CA SER A 10 -1.48 -25.97 -12.94
C SER A 10 -0.92 -25.66 -11.55
N ALA A 11 0.34 -25.25 -11.46
CA ALA A 11 0.92 -24.69 -10.29
C ALA A 11 0.27 -23.32 -10.00
N ALA A 12 -0.75 -23.31 -9.15
CA ALA A 12 -1.32 -22.07 -8.62
C ALA A 12 -0.27 -21.40 -7.74
N PHE A 13 0.38 -20.36 -8.25
CA PHE A 13 1.20 -19.45 -7.43
C PHE A 13 0.26 -18.69 -6.50
N VAL A 14 0.09 -19.19 -5.29
CA VAL A 14 -0.56 -18.45 -4.21
C VAL A 14 0.44 -17.37 -3.76
N THR A 15 0.36 -16.20 -4.39
CA THR A 15 1.07 -15.01 -3.90
C THR A 15 0.38 -14.59 -2.60
N GLY A 16 0.92 -15.02 -1.47
CA GLY A 16 0.42 -14.68 -0.15
C GLY A 16 0.49 -13.16 0.05
N CYS A 17 -0.67 -12.53 0.29
CA CYS A 17 -0.72 -11.11 0.63
C CYS A 17 -0.01 -10.86 1.96
N ALA A 18 0.76 -9.78 2.06
CA ALA A 18 1.33 -9.33 3.32
C ALA A 18 0.22 -8.79 4.22
N THR A 19 0.01 -9.42 5.38
CA THR A 19 -1.04 -9.08 6.35
C THR A 19 -0.47 -8.87 7.74
N THR A 20 -1.22 -8.16 8.58
CA THR A 20 -0.92 -8.00 10.01
C THR A 20 -0.98 -9.34 10.74
N ALA A 21 -1.94 -10.20 10.41
CA ALA A 21 -2.05 -11.53 11.01
C ALA A 21 -0.82 -12.41 10.75
N ASN A 22 -0.25 -12.34 9.55
CA ASN A 22 1.00 -13.04 9.24
C ASN A 22 2.19 -12.42 9.99
N TYR A 23 2.18 -11.09 10.19
CA TYR A 23 3.20 -10.42 11.00
C TYR A 23 3.17 -10.92 12.45
N GLU A 24 2.00 -11.01 13.06
CA GLU A 24 1.82 -11.55 14.41
C GLU A 24 2.27 -13.01 14.53
N LYS A 25 2.05 -13.84 13.50
CA LYS A 25 2.60 -15.21 13.46
C LYS A 25 4.13 -15.20 13.49
N VAL A 26 4.75 -14.30 12.71
CA VAL A 26 6.21 -14.13 12.72
C VAL A 26 6.71 -13.70 14.09
N LEU A 27 6.05 -12.72 14.74
CA LEU A 27 6.45 -12.27 16.08
C LEU A 27 6.30 -13.39 17.11
N SER A 28 5.19 -14.13 17.04
CA SER A 28 4.91 -15.25 17.97
C SER A 28 5.93 -16.37 17.85
N SER A 29 6.50 -16.59 16.66
CA SER A 29 7.53 -17.62 16.46
C SER A 29 8.85 -17.31 17.18
N TRP A 30 9.06 -16.09 17.62
CA TRP A 30 10.24 -15.69 18.38
C TRP A 30 10.10 -15.91 19.89
N VAL A 31 8.87 -16.06 20.40
CA VAL A 31 8.64 -16.30 21.84
C VAL A 31 9.25 -17.65 22.23
N GLY A 32 10.00 -17.65 23.33
CA GLY A 32 10.76 -18.82 23.81
C GLY A 32 12.14 -18.99 23.17
N THR A 33 12.52 -18.14 22.19
CA THR A 33 13.86 -18.21 21.59
C THR A 33 14.84 -17.26 22.29
N ASN A 34 16.15 -17.52 22.13
CA ASN A 34 17.19 -16.63 22.64
C ASN A 34 17.25 -15.35 21.81
N VAL A 35 17.43 -14.22 22.49
CA VAL A 35 17.52 -12.88 21.90
C VAL A 35 18.67 -12.75 20.90
N ASP A 36 19.76 -13.47 21.06
CA ASP A 36 20.89 -13.41 20.14
C ASP A 36 20.52 -13.90 18.74
N ASN A 37 19.62 -14.90 18.66
CA ASN A 37 19.09 -15.37 17.38
C ASN A 37 18.25 -14.29 16.67
N LEU A 38 17.47 -13.51 17.44
CA LEU A 38 16.71 -12.40 16.90
C LEU A 38 17.66 -11.31 16.38
N VAL A 39 18.67 -10.92 17.16
CA VAL A 39 19.64 -9.90 16.79
C VAL A 39 20.43 -10.32 15.54
N MET A 40 20.83 -11.59 15.44
CA MET A 40 21.49 -12.09 14.23
C MET A 40 20.61 -12.04 12.98
N LYS A 41 19.31 -12.22 13.14
CA LYS A 41 18.37 -12.24 12.01
C LYS A 41 17.81 -10.86 11.64
N TRP A 42 17.49 -10.04 12.63
CA TRP A 42 16.85 -8.73 12.45
C TRP A 42 17.84 -7.57 12.53
N GLY A 43 19.05 -7.82 13.00
CA GLY A 43 20.04 -6.80 13.33
C GLY A 43 19.88 -6.25 14.75
N PRO A 44 20.72 -5.30 15.15
CA PRO A 44 20.63 -4.66 16.46
C PRO A 44 19.34 -3.85 16.59
N PRO A 45 18.71 -3.82 17.78
CA PRO A 45 17.55 -2.99 18.04
C PRO A 45 17.92 -1.48 17.97
N VAL A 46 16.95 -0.63 17.63
CA VAL A 46 17.15 0.82 17.63
C VAL A 46 17.22 1.39 19.05
N SER A 47 16.57 0.73 20.01
CA SER A 47 16.66 1.06 21.43
C SER A 47 16.47 -0.17 22.32
N SER A 48 16.99 -0.09 23.54
CA SER A 48 16.84 -1.11 24.56
C SER A 48 16.57 -0.44 25.91
N TYR A 49 15.49 -0.88 26.59
CA TYR A 49 15.10 -0.37 27.90
C TYR A 49 15.22 -1.48 28.95
N PRO A 50 16.03 -1.31 30.01
CA PRO A 50 16.14 -2.27 31.09
C PRO A 50 14.88 -2.26 31.97
N LEU A 51 14.43 -3.46 32.38
CA LEU A 51 13.31 -3.64 33.31
C LEU A 51 13.81 -3.90 34.72
N SER A 52 12.99 -3.60 35.73
CA SER A 52 13.32 -3.78 37.15
C SER A 52 13.56 -5.22 37.56
N ASN A 53 13.04 -6.18 36.79
CA ASN A 53 13.23 -7.62 37.01
C ASN A 53 14.51 -8.19 36.38
N GLY A 54 15.41 -7.34 35.88
CA GLY A 54 16.65 -7.75 35.20
C GLY A 54 16.45 -8.08 33.71
N GLY A 55 15.22 -8.08 33.21
CA GLY A 55 14.94 -8.21 31.80
C GLY A 55 15.10 -6.88 31.04
N ARG A 56 14.74 -6.88 29.78
CA ARG A 56 14.79 -5.68 28.92
C ARG A 56 13.72 -5.71 27.83
N VAL A 57 13.36 -4.55 27.34
CA VAL A 57 12.55 -4.38 26.13
C VAL A 57 13.45 -3.93 24.99
N LEU A 58 13.41 -4.63 23.87
CA LEU A 58 14.12 -4.28 22.65
C LEU A 58 13.13 -3.67 21.66
N GLU A 59 13.46 -2.53 21.10
CA GLU A 59 12.63 -1.84 20.12
C GLU A 59 13.27 -1.90 18.73
N TYR A 60 12.47 -2.30 17.76
CA TYR A 60 12.79 -2.28 16.33
C TYR A 60 11.81 -1.32 15.64
N SER A 61 12.31 -0.42 14.82
CA SER A 61 11.50 0.55 14.08
C SER A 61 11.82 0.49 12.60
N ASN A 62 10.78 0.42 11.79
CA ASN A 62 10.86 0.56 10.35
C ASN A 62 9.96 1.72 9.92
N GLN A 63 10.53 2.67 9.17
CA GLN A 63 9.81 3.85 8.67
C GLN A 63 10.10 4.01 7.18
N ARG A 64 9.05 4.31 6.42
CA ARG A 64 9.15 4.64 5.00
C ARG A 64 8.07 5.64 4.61
N ASN A 65 8.35 6.46 3.63
CA ASN A 65 7.37 7.33 3.01
C ASN A 65 6.98 6.77 1.66
N ILE A 66 5.67 6.65 1.41
CA ILE A 66 5.13 6.35 0.10
C ILE A 66 4.44 7.59 -0.47
N GLN A 67 4.67 7.82 -1.76
CA GLN A 67 4.06 8.91 -2.48
C GLN A 67 2.96 8.35 -3.38
N LEU A 68 1.74 8.85 -3.22
CA LEU A 68 0.58 8.50 -4.03
C LEU A 68 0.12 9.72 -4.82
N GLY A 69 -0.37 9.51 -6.02
CA GLY A 69 -0.83 10.60 -6.90
C GLY A 69 0.28 11.14 -7.80
N GLY A 70 0.10 12.37 -8.26
CA GLY A 70 1.00 12.97 -9.26
C GLY A 70 0.81 12.42 -10.68
N LEU A 71 -0.15 11.51 -10.88
CA LEU A 71 -0.46 10.97 -12.19
C LEU A 71 -1.27 12.00 -13.01
N THR A 72 -0.78 12.34 -14.18
CA THR A 72 -1.49 13.18 -15.13
C THR A 72 -2.19 12.30 -16.16
N THR A 73 -3.50 12.43 -16.24
CA THR A 73 -4.34 11.74 -17.23
C THR A 73 -5.02 12.74 -18.13
N THR A 74 -5.16 12.39 -19.42
CA THR A 74 -5.92 13.17 -20.37
C THR A 74 -7.35 12.66 -20.39
N VAL A 75 -8.31 13.51 -20.03
CA VAL A 75 -9.73 13.17 -20.01
C VAL A 75 -10.49 14.00 -21.03
N PRO A 76 -11.44 13.42 -21.78
CA PRO A 76 -12.30 14.17 -22.67
C PRO A 76 -13.31 15.00 -21.85
N GLN A 77 -13.43 16.27 -22.16
CA GLN A 77 -14.44 17.17 -21.62
C GLN A 77 -15.36 17.59 -22.74
N THR A 78 -16.62 17.19 -22.67
CA THR A 78 -17.62 17.54 -23.63
C THR A 78 -18.42 18.77 -23.17
N THR A 79 -18.43 19.81 -23.97
CA THR A 79 -19.21 21.04 -23.74
C THR A 79 -20.35 21.10 -24.74
N TYR A 80 -21.53 21.38 -24.25
CA TYR A 80 -22.70 21.64 -25.08
C TYR A 80 -22.78 23.14 -25.39
N ASN A 81 -22.74 23.46 -26.66
CA ASN A 81 -22.83 24.85 -27.13
C ASN A 81 -24.17 25.04 -27.82
N THR A 82 -24.90 26.05 -27.39
CA THR A 82 -26.12 26.51 -28.06
C THR A 82 -26.01 28.01 -28.37
N GLY A 83 -26.51 28.41 -29.47
CA GLY A 83 -26.49 29.83 -29.85
C GLY A 83 -27.57 30.13 -30.85
N SER A 84 -27.78 31.45 -31.11
CA SER A 84 -28.64 31.94 -32.12
C SER A 84 -27.87 32.90 -33.03
N ALA A 85 -28.21 32.90 -34.31
CA ALA A 85 -27.66 33.80 -35.29
C ALA A 85 -28.80 34.50 -36.04
N SER A 86 -28.67 35.79 -36.28
CA SER A 86 -29.58 36.56 -37.11
C SER A 86 -28.80 37.24 -38.23
N ALA A 87 -29.36 37.22 -39.43
CA ALA A 87 -28.81 37.89 -40.59
C ALA A 87 -29.87 38.87 -41.18
N TYR A 88 -29.42 40.05 -41.55
CA TYR A 88 -30.24 41.08 -42.17
C TYR A 88 -29.67 41.41 -43.56
N GLY A 89 -30.51 41.44 -44.53
CA GLY A 89 -30.15 41.79 -45.94
C GLY A 89 -31.24 42.41 -46.68
N THR A 90 -30.96 42.86 -47.92
CA THR A 90 -31.93 43.54 -48.80
C THR A 90 -33.14 42.67 -49.20
N GLY A 91 -33.12 41.38 -48.93
CA GLY A 91 -34.21 40.43 -49.17
C GLY A 91 -34.99 40.00 -47.92
N GLY A 92 -34.69 40.56 -46.71
CA GLY A 92 -35.35 40.23 -45.47
C GLY A 92 -34.38 39.88 -44.32
N SER A 93 -34.95 39.38 -43.22
CA SER A 93 -34.18 38.90 -42.05
C SER A 93 -34.34 37.38 -41.89
N ALA A 94 -33.28 36.73 -41.55
CA ALA A 94 -33.28 35.32 -41.20
C ALA A 94 -32.79 35.14 -39.73
N TYR A 95 -33.44 34.25 -39.00
CA TYR A 95 -33.08 33.88 -37.64
C TYR A 95 -32.88 32.38 -37.59
N GLY A 96 -31.80 31.93 -37.00
CA GLY A 96 -31.51 30.53 -36.82
C GLY A 96 -30.93 30.25 -35.44
N THR A 97 -31.21 29.06 -34.91
CA THR A 97 -30.57 28.54 -33.68
C THR A 97 -29.68 27.40 -34.08
N TYR A 98 -28.55 27.28 -33.39
CA TYR A 98 -27.66 26.13 -33.52
C TYR A 98 -27.42 25.50 -32.18
N SER A 99 -27.22 24.17 -32.16
CA SER A 99 -26.76 23.43 -31.02
C SER A 99 -25.68 22.43 -31.47
N GLY A 100 -24.68 22.27 -30.67
CA GLY A 100 -23.58 21.36 -30.97
C GLY A 100 -22.82 20.95 -29.73
N THR A 101 -22.00 19.94 -29.87
CA THR A 101 -21.09 19.49 -28.82
C THR A 101 -19.66 19.71 -29.28
N SER A 102 -18.83 20.20 -28.38
CA SER A 102 -17.38 20.29 -28.57
C SER A 102 -16.70 19.43 -27.53
N THR A 103 -15.81 18.55 -27.97
CA THR A 103 -15.01 17.73 -27.08
C THR A 103 -13.57 18.24 -27.06
N THR A 104 -13.11 18.65 -25.89
CA THR A 104 -11.74 19.09 -25.64
C THR A 104 -11.08 18.10 -24.72
N TYR A 105 -9.82 17.81 -24.97
CA TYR A 105 -9.02 16.95 -24.08
C TYR A 105 -8.28 17.82 -23.07
N VAL A 106 -8.58 17.61 -21.78
CA VAL A 106 -7.94 18.33 -20.68
C VAL A 106 -7.06 17.40 -19.86
N GLN A 107 -5.91 17.89 -19.44
CA GLN A 107 -5.03 17.18 -18.54
C GLN A 107 -5.51 17.38 -17.11
N LYS A 108 -5.75 16.27 -16.42
CA LYS A 108 -6.10 16.23 -15.00
C LYS A 108 -4.99 15.54 -14.22
N THR A 109 -4.36 16.26 -13.30
CA THR A 109 -3.33 15.71 -12.43
C THR A 109 -3.93 15.43 -11.06
N THR A 110 -3.73 14.20 -10.55
CA THR A 110 -4.11 13.86 -9.18
C THR A 110 -3.15 14.51 -8.20
N PRO A 111 -3.66 15.09 -7.08
CA PRO A 111 -2.78 15.66 -6.05
C PRO A 111 -1.79 14.61 -5.52
N VAL A 112 -0.56 15.05 -5.28
CA VAL A 112 0.44 14.23 -4.63
C VAL A 112 0.15 14.17 -3.13
N GLN A 113 0.10 12.95 -2.58
CA GLN A 113 -0.04 12.70 -1.16
C GLN A 113 1.16 11.88 -0.68
N ASN A 114 1.81 12.34 0.38
CA ASN A 114 2.87 11.61 1.06
C ASN A 114 2.28 10.94 2.29
N ILE A 115 2.39 9.62 2.35
CA ILE A 115 1.91 8.82 3.46
C ILE A 115 3.11 8.26 4.21
N ALA A 116 3.25 8.66 5.48
CA ALA A 116 4.24 8.09 6.37
C ALA A 116 3.77 6.69 6.81
N MET A 117 4.57 5.69 6.50
CA MET A 117 4.37 4.30 6.86
C MET A 117 5.35 3.93 7.95
N GLN A 118 4.87 3.34 9.04
CA GLN A 118 5.69 3.05 10.21
C GLN A 118 5.25 1.74 10.86
N CYS A 119 6.24 0.95 11.31
CA CYS A 119 6.03 -0.18 12.20
C CYS A 119 7.07 -0.16 13.31
N ILE A 120 6.61 -0.14 14.54
CA ILE A 120 7.43 -0.26 15.76
C ILE A 120 7.10 -1.60 16.40
N THR A 121 8.12 -2.41 16.61
CA THR A 121 8.01 -3.73 17.25
C THR A 121 8.83 -3.75 18.52
N ARG A 122 8.25 -4.25 19.60
CA ARG A 122 8.92 -4.40 20.90
C ARG A 122 8.91 -5.85 21.30
N PHE A 123 10.08 -6.36 21.67
CA PHE A 123 10.22 -7.67 22.27
C PHE A 123 10.63 -7.52 23.73
N THR A 124 9.92 -8.23 24.61
CA THR A 124 10.29 -8.33 26.02
C THR A 124 11.20 -9.55 26.19
N VAL A 125 12.36 -9.34 26.79
CA VAL A 125 13.38 -10.35 27.03
C VAL A 125 13.57 -10.46 28.53
N ASP A 126 13.61 -11.68 29.05
CA ASP A 126 13.89 -11.95 30.46
C ASP A 126 15.38 -11.78 30.82
N ALA A 127 15.72 -11.96 32.10
CA ALA A 127 17.10 -11.83 32.59
C ALA A 127 18.03 -12.91 32.02
N GLN A 128 17.48 -14.02 31.50
CA GLN A 128 18.21 -15.13 30.90
C GLN A 128 18.45 -14.96 29.42
N GLY A 129 17.88 -13.90 28.82
CA GLY A 129 18.00 -13.61 27.39
C GLY A 129 16.93 -14.30 26.53
N THR A 130 15.86 -14.83 27.14
CA THR A 130 14.76 -15.45 26.40
C THR A 130 13.67 -14.42 26.08
N ILE A 131 13.17 -14.43 24.85
CA ILE A 131 12.04 -13.59 24.42
C ILE A 131 10.76 -14.15 25.02
N THR A 132 10.07 -13.36 25.84
CA THR A 132 8.86 -13.78 26.58
C THR A 132 7.59 -13.22 26.01
N ASN A 133 7.66 -12.03 25.38
CA ASN A 133 6.48 -11.36 24.83
C ASN A 133 6.87 -10.41 23.69
N TRP A 134 5.86 -9.99 22.92
CA TRP A 134 6.01 -8.99 21.87
C TRP A 134 4.81 -8.03 21.84
N ALA A 135 5.04 -6.87 21.29
CA ALA A 135 3.99 -5.88 20.95
C ALA A 135 4.39 -5.14 19.68
N TRP A 136 3.41 -4.65 18.94
CA TRP A 136 3.66 -3.80 17.79
C TRP A 136 2.71 -2.61 17.75
N GLN A 137 3.10 -1.56 17.03
CA GLN A 137 2.33 -0.34 16.81
C GLN A 137 2.70 0.26 15.45
N GLY A 138 1.70 0.72 14.71
CA GLY A 138 1.91 1.40 13.43
C GLY A 138 0.91 0.96 12.37
N ASN A 139 1.08 1.49 11.17
CA ASN A 139 0.22 1.27 10.01
C ASN A 139 0.86 0.38 8.93
N ASP A 140 2.10 -0.07 9.14
CA ASP A 140 2.87 -0.88 8.18
C ASP A 140 3.44 -2.18 8.79
N CYS A 141 2.86 -2.66 9.89
CA CYS A 141 3.24 -3.93 10.51
C CYS A 141 2.60 -5.09 9.76
N ARG A 142 3.25 -5.55 8.69
CA ARG A 142 2.75 -6.59 7.79
C ARG A 142 3.88 -7.54 7.39
N ALA A 143 3.54 -8.82 7.21
CA ALA A 143 4.43 -9.82 6.66
C ALA A 143 3.69 -10.73 5.67
N THR A 144 4.44 -11.31 4.74
CA THR A 144 3.96 -12.44 3.94
C THR A 144 3.80 -13.67 4.84
N GLU A 145 3.06 -14.66 4.38
CA GLU A 145 2.92 -15.90 5.15
C GLU A 145 4.29 -16.53 5.42
N PRO A 146 4.61 -16.86 6.69
CA PRO A 146 5.86 -17.55 7.01
C PRO A 146 5.85 -18.94 6.35
N LYS A 147 6.97 -19.27 5.72
CA LYS A 147 7.20 -20.58 5.07
C LYS A 147 7.61 -21.60 6.09
#